data_ff22b612b3f7a74d1031cf564989b277
#
_entry.id   ff22b612b3f7a74d1031cf564989b277
#
_cell.length_a   1.000
_cell.length_b   1.000
_cell.length_c   1.000
_cell.angle_alpha   90.00
_cell.angle_beta   90.00
_cell.angle_gamma   90.00
#
_symmetry.space_group_name_H-M   'P 1'
#
loop_
_entity.id
_entity.type
_entity.pdbx_description
1 polymer ?
#
loop_
_entity_poly.entity_id
_entity_poly.type
_entity_poly.pdbx_seq_one_letter_code
_entity_poly.pdbx_strand_id
1 'polypeptide(L)' 'MSEMVQVAVAGEVTEGEEIQAILNAAGIESELEPEDEADAIKVLVPEGSLEAAKDAIEAMTEPDDPIAD' A
#
# COMPACT_ATOMS: atom_id res chain seq x y z
N MET A 1 -1.57 10.18 -18.64
CA MET A 1 -1.96 10.37 -17.44
C MET A 1 -2.21 9.12 -16.76
N SER A 2 -1.76 8.97 -15.56
CA SER A 2 -1.95 7.77 -14.86
C SER A 2 -3.13 7.85 -14.02
N GLU A 3 -3.88 6.80 -13.91
CA GLU A 3 -4.98 6.72 -13.02
C GLU A 3 -4.49 6.14 -11.74
N MET A 4 -5.07 6.55 -10.65
CA MET A 4 -4.77 5.98 -9.35
C MET A 4 -5.65 4.78 -9.14
N VAL A 5 -5.04 3.68 -8.73
CA VAL A 5 -5.77 2.44 -8.50
C VAL A 5 -5.49 1.96 -7.10
N GLN A 6 -6.44 1.21 -6.56
CA GLN A 6 -6.32 0.73 -5.20
C GLN A 6 -5.32 -0.41 -5.14
N VAL A 7 -4.38 -0.32 -4.24
CA VAL A 7 -3.39 -1.38 -4.09
C VAL A 7 -3.55 -2.07 -2.74
N ALA A 8 -4.18 -1.42 -1.77
CA ALA A 8 -4.35 -2.01 -0.46
C ALA A 8 -5.44 -1.29 0.30
N VAL A 9 -5.91 -1.91 1.34
CA VAL A 9 -6.91 -1.31 2.21
C VAL A 9 -6.39 -1.44 3.63
N ALA A 10 -6.38 -0.33 4.34
CA ALA A 10 -5.92 -0.33 5.71
C ALA A 10 -7.12 -0.19 6.64
N GLY A 11 -7.02 -0.75 7.82
CA GLY A 11 -8.12 -0.69 8.77
C GLY A 11 -8.18 0.61 9.53
N GLU A 12 -7.12 1.37 9.53
CA GLU A 12 -7.14 2.64 10.20
C GLU A 12 -6.10 3.54 9.58
N VAL A 13 -6.16 4.79 9.94
CA VAL A 13 -5.32 5.79 9.32
C VAL A 13 -3.84 5.50 9.56
N THR A 14 -3.51 5.08 10.76
CA THR A 14 -2.13 4.79 11.08
C THR A 14 -1.57 3.71 10.19
N GLU A 15 -2.35 2.67 9.97
CA GLU A 15 -1.92 1.60 9.10
C GLU A 15 -1.77 2.10 7.67
N GLY A 16 -2.69 2.94 7.23
CA GLY A 16 -2.58 3.50 5.91
C GLY A 16 -1.34 4.33 5.74
N GLU A 17 -1.00 5.10 6.77
CA GLU A 17 0.20 5.90 6.72
C GLU A 17 1.45 5.04 6.68
N GLU A 18 1.42 3.93 7.37
CA GLU A 18 2.55 3.02 7.33
C GLU A 18 2.76 2.46 5.93
N ILE A 19 1.66 2.07 5.29
CA ILE A 19 1.77 1.57 3.94
C ILE A 19 2.27 2.67 3.01
N GLN A 20 1.78 3.88 3.23
CA GLN A 20 2.21 4.99 2.42
C GLN A 20 3.71 5.24 2.59
N ALA A 21 4.20 5.10 3.80
CA ALA A 21 5.61 5.29 4.05
C ALA A 21 6.45 4.23 3.33
N ILE A 22 5.95 3.00 3.30
CA ILE A 22 6.63 1.95 2.58
C ILE A 22 6.71 2.29 1.10
N LEU A 23 5.62 2.74 0.53
CA LEU A 23 5.59 3.09 -0.87
C LEU A 23 6.49 4.28 -1.17
N ASN A 24 6.46 5.24 -0.29
CA ASN A 24 7.28 6.40 -0.44
C ASN A 24 8.75 6.04 -0.42
N ALA A 25 9.14 5.16 0.47
CA ALA A 25 10.51 4.71 0.55
C ALA A 25 10.93 3.98 -0.72
N ALA A 26 9.99 3.38 -1.40
CA ALA A 26 10.27 2.71 -2.65
C ALA A 26 10.19 3.65 -3.85
N GLY A 27 9.95 4.92 -3.61
CA GLY A 27 9.87 5.88 -4.69
C GLY A 27 8.54 5.89 -5.40
N ILE A 28 7.49 5.38 -4.75
CA ILE A 28 6.19 5.27 -5.37
C ILE A 28 5.24 6.28 -4.74
N GLU A 29 4.56 7.04 -5.58
CA GLU A 29 3.59 7.98 -5.10
C GLU A 29 2.36 7.25 -4.62
N SER A 30 1.71 7.71 -3.60
CA SER A 30 0.51 7.05 -3.11
C SER A 30 -0.43 8.08 -2.52
N GLU A 31 -1.69 7.69 -2.40
CA GLU A 31 -2.70 8.53 -1.80
C GLU A 31 -3.56 7.69 -0.90
N LEU A 32 -4.06 8.29 0.16
CA LEU A 32 -4.97 7.63 1.06
C LEU A 32 -6.36 8.21 0.85
N GLU A 33 -7.34 7.32 0.76
CA GLU A 33 -8.70 7.76 0.54
C GLU A 33 -9.63 7.03 1.49
N PRO A 34 -10.30 7.74 2.37
CA PRO A 34 -11.19 7.06 3.31
C PRO A 34 -12.42 6.53 2.62
N GLU A 35 -12.91 5.42 3.15
CA GLU A 35 -14.12 4.87 2.64
C GLU A 35 -15.26 5.38 3.47
N ASP A 36 -16.31 5.80 2.83
CA ASP A 36 -17.41 6.37 3.56
C ASP A 36 -18.15 5.38 4.36
N GLU A 37 -18.33 4.21 3.90
CA GLU A 37 -19.16 3.27 4.56
C GLU A 37 -18.46 2.36 5.47
N ALA A 38 -17.18 2.34 5.48
CA ALA A 38 -16.45 1.45 6.36
C ALA A 38 -15.34 2.25 6.98
N ASP A 39 -14.89 1.80 8.12
CA ASP A 39 -13.79 2.46 8.75
C ASP A 39 -12.53 1.99 8.11
N ALA A 40 -12.38 2.14 6.84
CA ALA A 40 -11.23 1.66 6.12
C ALA A 40 -10.64 2.78 5.29
N ILE A 41 -9.36 2.65 4.99
CA ILE A 41 -8.65 3.63 4.19
C ILE A 41 -8.11 2.92 2.97
N LYS A 42 -8.43 3.42 1.80
CA LYS A 42 -7.89 2.84 0.58
C LYS A 42 -6.55 3.47 0.28
N VAL A 43 -5.60 2.65 -0.10
CA VAL A 43 -4.29 3.14 -0.49
C VAL A 43 -4.21 3.03 -1.99
N LEU A 44 -3.98 4.15 -2.65
CA LEU A 44 -4.00 4.21 -4.11
C LEU A 44 -2.63 4.56 -4.63
N VAL A 45 -2.29 3.99 -5.78
CA VAL A 45 -1.04 4.28 -6.44
C VAL A 45 -1.31 4.46 -7.92
N PRO A 46 -0.42 5.10 -8.66
CA PRO A 46 -0.61 5.19 -10.11
C PRO A 46 -0.64 3.80 -10.71
N GLU A 47 -1.47 3.64 -11.72
CA GLU A 47 -1.63 2.35 -12.34
C GLU A 47 -0.30 1.79 -12.81
N GLY A 48 0.57 2.61 -13.32
CA GLY A 48 1.86 2.14 -13.79
C GLY A 48 2.78 1.67 -12.69
N SER A 49 2.46 1.99 -11.44
CA SER A 49 3.28 1.57 -10.32
C SER A 49 2.63 0.45 -9.51
N LEU A 50 1.51 -0.08 -9.99
CA LEU A 50 0.77 -1.04 -9.19
C LEU A 50 1.60 -2.26 -8.83
N GLU A 51 2.30 -2.81 -9.79
CA GLU A 51 3.08 -4.00 -9.51
C GLU A 51 4.23 -3.72 -8.58
N ALA A 52 4.91 -2.61 -8.78
CA ALA A 52 6.00 -2.25 -7.90
C ALA A 52 5.47 -1.98 -6.50
N ALA A 53 4.29 -1.39 -6.40
CA ALA A 53 3.70 -1.11 -5.10
C ALA A 53 3.34 -2.40 -4.38
N LYS A 54 2.76 -3.35 -5.09
CA LYS A 54 2.44 -4.62 -4.48
C LYS A 54 3.68 -5.32 -3.98
N ASP A 55 4.72 -5.27 -4.79
CA ASP A 55 5.96 -5.87 -4.41
C ASP A 55 6.53 -5.24 -3.16
N ALA A 56 6.50 -3.91 -3.08
CA ALA A 56 7.05 -3.22 -1.92
C ALA A 56 6.26 -3.55 -0.67
N ILE A 57 4.94 -3.61 -0.77
CA ILE A 57 4.13 -3.91 0.37
C ILE A 57 4.36 -5.35 0.81
N GLU A 58 4.44 -6.26 -0.12
CA GLU A 58 4.65 -7.64 0.23
C GLU A 58 6.00 -7.84 0.88
N ALA A 59 7.00 -7.16 0.41
CA ALA A 59 8.32 -7.31 0.99
C ALA A 59 8.36 -6.86 2.43
N MET A 60 7.54 -5.88 2.76
CA MET A 60 7.57 -5.37 4.12
C MET A 60 6.63 -6.08 5.04
N THR A 61 5.53 -6.60 4.52
CA THR A 61 4.57 -7.23 5.39
C THR A 61 4.67 -8.74 5.41
N GLU A 62 5.49 -9.34 4.52
CA GLU A 62 5.58 -10.73 4.50
C GLU A 62 6.29 -11.24 5.67
N PRO A 63 5.89 -12.18 6.33
CA PRO A 63 6.49 -12.70 7.48
C PRO A 63 7.75 -13.27 7.09
N ASP A 64 8.66 -13.09 7.77
CA ASP A 64 9.79 -13.54 7.52
C ASP A 64 9.86 -14.91 7.49
N ASP A 65 9.90 -15.53 6.65
CA ASP A 65 9.86 -16.73 6.50
C ASP A 65 10.92 -17.37 6.84
N PRO A 66 11.01 -17.88 7.56
CA PRO A 66 12.05 -18.43 7.96
C PRO A 66 12.43 -19.52 7.27
N ILE A 67 12.25 -19.89 6.90
CA ILE A 67 12.67 -20.71 6.34
C ILE A 67 13.13 -21.53 6.55
N ALA A 68 13.25 -21.68 6.87
CA ALA A 68 13.70 -22.27 7.07
C ALA A 68 14.23 -23.10 7.05
N ASP A 69 14.50 -23.40 7.02
CA ASP A 69 15.04 -24.14 7.05
C ASP A 69 15.32 -24.61 7.35
#